data_36390937200f9164424ee0ef181b0255
#
_entry.id   36390937200f9164424ee0ef181b0255
#
_cell.length_a   1.000
_cell.length_b   1.000
_cell.length_c   1.000
_cell.angle_alpha   90.00
_cell.angle_beta   90.00
_cell.angle_gamma   90.00
#
_symmetry.space_group_name_H-M   'P 1'
#
loop_
_entity.id
_entity.type
_entity.pdbx_description
1 polymer ?
#
loop_
_entity_poly.entity_id
_entity_poly.type
_entity_poly.pdbx_seq_one_letter_code
_entity_poly.pdbx_strand_id
1 'polypeptide(L)'
;MIKTAETYHVPVLLKESVDGLNIQPGGIYVDVTFGGGGHSREILSRLSEDAHLYSFDQDADAEQNVVANPSFTFVCSNFRYLKNWMRYYGVESLDGLLADLGVSSHHFDDESRGFSFRFDSPLDMRMNKRAGKTAADIVNEYEEAALADIFYLYGELKNSRRIASALVKARTQQPIATTKDFMAAVEPLFKREREKKDMAKLFQALRIEVNHEMDALKEMLHSATELLKPGGRLSVITYHSLEDRIVKNVMKAGNPEGKITQDFFGRAETPFKLVNNKVIVPDADEQERNPRSRSAKLRIAEKK
;
A
#
# COMPACT_ATOMS: atom_id res chain seq x y z
N MET A 1 5.24 30.26 -18.69
CA MET A 1 6.42 29.51 -18.20
C MET A 1 5.99 28.06 -18.07
N ILE A 2 6.50 27.21 -18.92
CA ILE A 2 6.28 25.77 -18.90
C ILE A 2 6.99 25.26 -17.64
N LYS A 3 6.22 24.74 -16.66
CA LYS A 3 6.80 24.01 -15.53
C LYS A 3 7.45 22.77 -16.12
N THR A 4 8.76 22.76 -16.12
CA THR A 4 9.58 21.63 -16.53
C THR A 4 9.23 20.40 -15.67
N ALA A 5 9.11 19.26 -16.34
CA ALA A 5 8.74 17.95 -15.79
C ALA A 5 9.86 17.31 -14.93
N GLU A 6 10.37 18.02 -13.92
CA GLU A 6 11.61 17.62 -13.20
C GLU A 6 11.44 17.37 -11.70
N THR A 7 10.25 17.06 -11.20
CA THR A 7 10.09 16.61 -9.81
C THR A 7 9.19 15.41 -9.67
N TYR A 8 9.28 14.45 -10.60
CA TYR A 8 8.69 13.13 -10.34
C TYR A 8 9.61 12.40 -9.35
N HIS A 9 9.07 12.09 -8.20
CA HIS A 9 9.66 11.30 -7.14
C HIS A 9 10.36 10.07 -7.71
N VAL A 10 11.65 9.90 -7.42
CA VAL A 10 12.34 8.63 -7.68
C VAL A 10 11.63 7.58 -6.83
N PRO A 11 11.11 6.49 -7.44
CA PRO A 11 10.45 5.43 -6.71
C PRO A 11 11.36 4.83 -5.64
N VAL A 12 10.78 4.44 -4.51
CA VAL A 12 11.53 3.89 -3.40
C VAL A 12 12.07 2.50 -3.77
N LEU A 13 13.36 2.24 -3.47
CA LEU A 13 14.03 0.97 -3.75
C LEU A 13 13.82 0.50 -5.20
N LEU A 14 13.84 1.45 -6.15
CA LEU A 14 13.51 1.20 -7.56
C LEU A 14 14.32 0.04 -8.16
N LYS A 15 15.63 0.12 -8.00
CA LYS A 15 16.54 -0.88 -8.57
C LYS A 15 16.35 -2.24 -7.90
N GLU A 16 16.36 -2.28 -6.58
CA GLU A 16 16.30 -3.50 -5.79
C GLU A 16 14.97 -4.24 -5.98
N SER A 17 13.86 -3.50 -6.08
CA SER A 17 12.53 -4.10 -6.26
C SER A 17 12.35 -4.70 -7.64
N VAL A 18 12.84 -4.02 -8.68
CA VAL A 18 12.75 -4.51 -10.08
C VAL A 18 13.80 -5.61 -10.34
N ASP A 19 15.02 -5.50 -9.81
CA ASP A 19 16.01 -6.59 -9.85
C ASP A 19 15.44 -7.86 -9.18
N GLY A 20 14.66 -7.67 -8.11
CA GLY A 20 13.99 -8.76 -7.40
C GLY A 20 12.99 -9.56 -8.23
N LEU A 21 12.42 -8.97 -9.28
CA LEU A 21 11.53 -9.67 -10.22
C LEU A 21 12.24 -10.69 -11.09
N ASN A 22 13.57 -10.56 -11.28
CA ASN A 22 14.35 -11.44 -12.13
C ASN A 22 13.73 -11.59 -13.53
N ILE A 23 13.50 -10.46 -14.19
CA ILE A 23 12.76 -10.37 -15.47
C ILE A 23 13.32 -11.31 -16.51
N GLN A 24 12.44 -12.14 -17.09
CA GLN A 24 12.74 -13.14 -18.11
C GLN A 24 12.12 -12.73 -19.46
N PRO A 25 12.70 -13.12 -20.60
CA PRO A 25 12.08 -12.92 -21.90
C PRO A 25 10.67 -13.55 -21.97
N GLY A 26 9.75 -12.88 -22.67
CA GLY A 26 8.38 -13.36 -22.88
C GLY A 26 7.53 -13.42 -21.61
N GLY A 27 8.03 -12.90 -20.48
CA GLY A 27 7.35 -12.98 -19.19
C GLY A 27 6.17 -12.03 -19.05
N ILE A 28 5.22 -12.40 -18.20
CA ILE A 28 4.07 -11.56 -17.83
C ILE A 28 4.27 -11.04 -16.41
N TYR A 29 4.27 -9.72 -16.28
CA TYR A 29 4.53 -9.02 -15.03
C TYR A 29 3.34 -8.16 -14.62
N VAL A 30 3.22 -7.95 -13.31
CA VAL A 30 2.20 -7.05 -12.76
C VAL A 30 2.86 -6.09 -11.77
N ASP A 31 2.56 -4.79 -11.92
CA ASP A 31 2.78 -3.76 -10.91
C ASP A 31 1.41 -3.38 -10.33
N VAL A 32 1.13 -3.75 -9.10
CA VAL A 32 -0.19 -3.52 -8.50
C VAL A 32 -0.35 -2.13 -7.90
N THR A 33 0.66 -1.26 -8.02
CA THR A 33 0.75 0.06 -7.40
C THR A 33 1.37 1.09 -8.36
N PHE A 34 0.70 1.34 -9.48
CA PHE A 34 1.23 2.14 -10.59
C PHE A 34 1.65 3.55 -10.17
N GLY A 35 0.77 4.28 -9.46
CA GLY A 35 1.02 5.64 -8.98
C GLY A 35 1.56 6.58 -10.06
N GLY A 36 2.78 7.09 -9.86
CA GLY A 36 3.50 7.90 -10.84
C GLY A 36 4.14 7.11 -11.98
N GLY A 37 3.99 5.78 -12.02
CA GLY A 37 4.49 4.90 -13.07
C GLY A 37 6.01 4.65 -13.04
N GLY A 38 6.70 5.00 -11.95
CA GLY A 38 8.16 4.90 -11.91
C GLY A 38 8.66 3.46 -11.95
N HIS A 39 8.14 2.57 -11.11
CA HIS A 39 8.46 1.14 -11.14
C HIS A 39 8.03 0.50 -12.47
N SER A 40 6.83 0.82 -12.95
CA SER A 40 6.33 0.32 -14.24
C SER A 40 7.22 0.71 -15.41
N ARG A 41 7.70 1.96 -15.47
CA ARG A 41 8.64 2.40 -16.51
C ARG A 41 9.97 1.63 -16.46
N GLU A 42 10.48 1.39 -15.27
CA GLU A 42 11.72 0.61 -15.09
C GLU A 42 11.52 -0.85 -15.50
N ILE A 43 10.38 -1.47 -15.15
CA ILE A 43 10.04 -2.81 -15.62
C ILE A 43 9.98 -2.83 -17.15
N LEU A 44 9.22 -1.92 -17.77
CA LEU A 44 9.05 -1.83 -19.23
C LEU A 44 10.39 -1.67 -19.96
N SER A 45 11.33 -0.93 -19.40
CA SER A 45 12.67 -0.74 -19.99
C SER A 45 13.50 -2.03 -20.06
N ARG A 46 13.11 -3.05 -19.30
CA ARG A 46 13.80 -4.36 -19.23
C ARG A 46 13.04 -5.49 -19.90
N LEU A 47 11.81 -5.25 -20.34
CA LEU A 47 11.01 -6.27 -21.00
C LEU A 47 11.52 -6.54 -22.43
N SER A 48 11.43 -7.80 -22.85
CA SER A 48 11.54 -8.18 -24.27
C SER A 48 10.25 -7.82 -25.01
N GLU A 49 10.30 -7.82 -26.34
CA GLU A 49 9.16 -7.44 -27.21
C GLU A 49 7.93 -8.34 -27.03
N ASP A 50 8.13 -9.60 -26.66
CA ASP A 50 7.10 -10.62 -26.42
C ASP A 50 6.59 -10.68 -24.97
N ALA A 51 7.14 -9.84 -24.09
CA ALA A 51 6.73 -9.74 -22.69
C ALA A 51 5.61 -8.70 -22.50
N HIS A 52 4.89 -8.76 -21.37
CA HIS A 52 3.80 -7.82 -21.08
C HIS A 52 3.76 -7.39 -19.62
N LEU A 53 3.44 -6.12 -19.37
CA LEU A 53 3.22 -5.54 -18.06
C LEU A 53 1.77 -5.07 -17.91
N TYR A 54 1.10 -5.55 -16.86
CA TYR A 54 -0.17 -5.00 -16.38
C TYR A 54 0.09 -4.15 -15.15
N SER A 55 -0.43 -2.91 -15.12
CA SER A 55 -0.26 -2.05 -13.95
C SER A 55 -1.58 -1.54 -13.41
N PHE A 56 -1.75 -1.65 -12.09
CA PHE A 56 -2.99 -1.32 -11.40
C PHE A 56 -2.84 -0.03 -10.60
N ASP A 57 -3.89 0.78 -10.63
CA ASP A 57 -4.13 1.81 -9.64
C ASP A 57 -5.63 2.03 -9.47
N GLN A 58 -6.08 2.23 -8.23
CA GLN A 58 -7.48 2.54 -7.96
C GLN A 58 -7.77 4.04 -8.04
N ASP A 59 -6.72 4.89 -8.01
CA ASP A 59 -6.85 6.32 -8.20
C ASP A 59 -6.88 6.65 -9.70
N ALA A 60 -7.97 7.24 -10.16
CA ALA A 60 -8.10 7.66 -11.55
C ALA A 60 -7.06 8.73 -11.95
N ASP A 61 -6.55 9.51 -10.98
CA ASP A 61 -5.53 10.52 -11.25
C ASP A 61 -4.21 9.88 -11.74
N ALA A 62 -3.96 8.60 -11.44
CA ALA A 62 -2.80 7.86 -11.92
C ALA A 62 -2.79 7.64 -13.44
N GLU A 63 -3.97 7.63 -14.09
CA GLU A 63 -4.12 7.44 -15.54
C GLU A 63 -3.33 8.49 -16.36
N GLN A 64 -3.12 9.68 -15.81
CA GLN A 64 -2.33 10.74 -16.44
C GLN A 64 -0.86 10.38 -16.64
N ASN A 65 -0.35 9.37 -15.92
CA ASN A 65 1.04 8.91 -15.97
C ASN A 65 1.25 7.75 -16.94
N VAL A 66 0.18 7.27 -17.57
CA VAL A 66 0.20 6.15 -18.51
C VAL A 66 1.00 6.52 -19.76
N VAL A 67 1.90 5.62 -20.16
CA VAL A 67 2.67 5.75 -21.40
C VAL A 67 2.11 4.81 -22.46
N ALA A 68 2.02 5.29 -23.69
CA ALA A 68 1.63 4.43 -24.82
C ALA A 68 2.77 3.44 -25.13
N ASN A 69 2.52 2.17 -24.83
CA ASN A 69 3.46 1.08 -25.10
C ASN A 69 2.66 -0.20 -25.41
N PRO A 70 2.94 -0.93 -26.51
CA PRO A 70 2.20 -2.14 -26.89
C PRO A 70 2.33 -3.28 -25.84
N SER A 71 3.42 -3.30 -25.09
CA SER A 71 3.67 -4.28 -24.01
C SER A 71 3.12 -3.82 -22.64
N PHE A 72 2.21 -2.82 -22.61
CA PHE A 72 1.70 -2.25 -21.38
C PHE A 72 0.18 -2.13 -21.37
N THR A 73 -0.43 -2.55 -20.27
CA THR A 73 -1.86 -2.37 -20.00
C THR A 73 -2.06 -1.74 -18.64
N PHE A 74 -2.69 -0.55 -18.60
CA PHE A 74 -3.13 0.08 -17.36
C PHE A 74 -4.53 -0.40 -16.97
N VAL A 75 -4.71 -0.73 -15.69
CA VAL A 75 -5.96 -1.21 -15.11
C VAL A 75 -6.39 -0.26 -13.98
N CYS A 76 -7.37 0.61 -14.25
CA CYS A 76 -7.92 1.51 -13.22
C CYS A 76 -8.82 0.72 -12.26
N SER A 77 -8.21 0.02 -11.31
CA SER A 77 -8.89 -0.84 -10.34
C SER A 77 -8.05 -1.07 -9.08
N ASN A 78 -8.75 -1.40 -7.98
CA ASN A 78 -8.07 -1.86 -6.78
C ASN A 78 -7.43 -3.24 -7.02
N PHE A 79 -6.21 -3.42 -6.58
CA PHE A 79 -5.43 -4.65 -6.75
C PHE A 79 -6.03 -5.88 -6.04
N ARG A 80 -7.00 -5.70 -5.13
CA ARG A 80 -7.78 -6.80 -4.56
C ARG A 80 -8.45 -7.67 -5.63
N TYR A 81 -8.76 -7.09 -6.79
CA TYR A 81 -9.38 -7.75 -7.92
C TYR A 81 -8.36 -8.30 -8.92
N LEU A 82 -7.09 -8.44 -8.56
CA LEU A 82 -6.01 -8.92 -9.41
C LEU A 82 -6.40 -10.19 -10.19
N LYS A 83 -6.87 -11.23 -9.51
CA LYS A 83 -7.25 -12.49 -10.14
C LYS A 83 -8.38 -12.35 -11.16
N ASN A 84 -9.36 -11.48 -10.86
CA ASN A 84 -10.49 -11.21 -11.76
C ASN A 84 -10.02 -10.55 -13.06
N TRP A 85 -9.13 -9.57 -12.95
CA TRP A 85 -8.59 -8.88 -14.11
C TRP A 85 -7.64 -9.74 -14.93
N MET A 86 -6.79 -10.54 -14.30
CA MET A 86 -5.94 -11.48 -15.03
C MET A 86 -6.78 -12.48 -15.82
N ARG A 87 -7.84 -13.01 -15.22
CA ARG A 87 -8.81 -13.85 -15.93
C ARG A 87 -9.49 -13.13 -17.10
N TYR A 88 -9.86 -11.87 -16.92
CA TYR A 88 -10.47 -11.04 -17.98
C TYR A 88 -9.54 -10.89 -19.19
N TYR A 89 -8.25 -10.70 -18.94
CA TYR A 89 -7.24 -10.61 -20.00
C TYR A 89 -6.74 -11.98 -20.53
N GLY A 90 -7.29 -13.09 -20.05
CA GLY A 90 -6.86 -14.43 -20.45
C GLY A 90 -5.49 -14.83 -19.92
N VAL A 91 -5.02 -14.18 -18.84
CA VAL A 91 -3.73 -14.47 -18.21
C VAL A 91 -3.93 -15.50 -17.11
N GLU A 92 -3.34 -16.69 -17.29
CA GLU A 92 -3.47 -17.81 -16.36
C GLU A 92 -2.34 -17.82 -15.30
N SER A 93 -1.17 -17.28 -15.63
CA SER A 93 -0.03 -17.26 -14.72
C SER A 93 0.87 -16.05 -14.94
N LEU A 94 1.63 -15.69 -13.89
CA LEU A 94 2.53 -14.54 -13.85
C LEU A 94 3.97 -14.97 -13.61
N ASP A 95 4.92 -14.27 -14.25
CA ASP A 95 6.36 -14.40 -14.01
C ASP A 95 6.82 -13.57 -12.82
N GLY A 96 6.15 -12.44 -12.54
CA GLY A 96 6.47 -11.60 -11.40
C GLY A 96 5.38 -10.62 -11.06
N LEU A 97 5.36 -10.25 -9.77
CA LEU A 97 4.48 -9.23 -9.24
C LEU A 97 5.27 -8.28 -8.33
N LEU A 98 5.12 -6.99 -8.59
CA LEU A 98 5.65 -5.90 -7.77
C LEU A 98 4.50 -5.18 -7.07
N ALA A 99 4.69 -4.85 -5.80
CA ALA A 99 3.82 -3.98 -5.03
C ALA A 99 4.66 -2.98 -4.24
N ASP A 100 4.42 -1.68 -4.45
CA ASP A 100 4.93 -0.58 -3.63
C ASP A 100 3.76 -0.05 -2.80
N LEU A 101 3.54 -0.63 -1.60
CA LEU A 101 2.35 -0.40 -0.80
C LEU A 101 2.32 0.99 -0.18
N GLY A 102 1.17 1.36 0.35
CA GLY A 102 0.95 2.65 0.99
C GLY A 102 0.28 3.67 0.07
N VAL A 103 0.65 4.93 0.21
CA VAL A 103 0.06 6.04 -0.55
C VAL A 103 1.11 6.71 -1.42
N SER A 104 0.70 7.09 -2.63
CA SER A 104 1.58 7.86 -3.51
C SER A 104 1.91 9.23 -2.89
N SER A 105 3.04 9.80 -3.29
CA SER A 105 3.41 11.16 -2.89
C SER A 105 2.36 12.19 -3.28
N HIS A 106 1.67 11.95 -4.41
CA HIS A 106 0.57 12.78 -4.88
C HIS A 106 -0.55 12.92 -3.83
N HIS A 107 -0.95 11.82 -3.17
CA HIS A 107 -1.97 11.88 -2.12
C HIS A 107 -1.59 12.75 -0.93
N PHE A 108 -0.30 12.79 -0.54
CA PHE A 108 0.16 13.64 0.56
C PHE A 108 0.34 15.11 0.15
N ASP A 109 0.60 15.37 -1.11
CA ASP A 109 0.89 16.70 -1.64
C ASP A 109 -0.37 17.40 -2.16
N ASP A 110 -1.45 16.66 -2.43
CA ASP A 110 -2.77 17.22 -2.77
C ASP A 110 -3.53 17.59 -1.48
N GLU A 111 -3.57 18.91 -1.22
CA GLU A 111 -4.25 19.47 -0.05
C GLU A 111 -5.75 19.14 0.01
N SER A 112 -6.39 18.82 -1.11
CA SER A 112 -7.83 18.53 -1.17
C SER A 112 -8.21 17.12 -0.70
N ARG A 113 -7.22 16.22 -0.52
CA ARG A 113 -7.43 14.78 -0.29
C ARG A 113 -7.50 14.36 1.18
N GLY A 114 -7.04 15.21 2.11
CA GLY A 114 -7.10 14.95 3.55
C GLY A 114 -6.14 13.89 4.10
N PHE A 115 -5.15 13.43 3.32
CA PHE A 115 -4.16 12.45 3.77
C PHE A 115 -3.09 13.02 4.71
N SER A 116 -2.97 14.34 4.79
CA SER A 116 -1.94 15.02 5.57
C SER A 116 -2.56 15.94 6.62
N PHE A 117 -2.00 15.93 7.82
CA PHE A 117 -2.36 16.89 8.87
C PHE A 117 -1.58 18.22 8.78
N ARG A 118 -0.86 18.45 7.68
CA ARG A 118 -0.14 19.71 7.44
C ARG A 118 -1.06 20.83 6.96
N PHE A 119 -2.18 20.46 6.35
CA PHE A 119 -3.14 21.35 5.73
C PHE A 119 -4.50 21.22 6.40
N ASP A 120 -5.28 22.28 6.41
CA ASP A 120 -6.70 22.22 6.76
C ASP A 120 -7.50 21.85 5.52
N SER A 121 -7.89 20.59 5.46
CA SER A 121 -8.48 19.95 4.29
C SER A 121 -9.77 19.22 4.65
N PRO A 122 -10.67 18.97 3.68
CA PRO A 122 -11.73 17.98 3.88
C PRO A 122 -11.15 16.66 4.37
N LEU A 123 -11.75 16.04 5.37
CA LEU A 123 -11.31 14.78 5.94
C LEU A 123 -11.81 13.60 5.08
N ASP A 124 -11.26 13.46 3.86
CA ASP A 124 -11.69 12.46 2.88
C ASP A 124 -10.91 11.15 2.99
N MET A 125 -9.62 11.15 2.68
CA MET A 125 -8.67 10.02 2.68
C MET A 125 -9.00 8.87 1.71
N ARG A 126 -9.97 8.99 0.81
CA ARG A 126 -10.24 7.94 -0.18
C ARG A 126 -9.19 7.96 -1.30
N MET A 127 -8.60 6.83 -1.60
CA MET A 127 -7.78 6.65 -2.80
C MET A 127 -8.67 6.64 -4.06
N ASN A 128 -9.80 5.93 -4.00
CA ASN A 128 -10.83 5.96 -5.02
C ASN A 128 -11.93 6.95 -4.64
N LYS A 129 -11.93 8.15 -5.24
CA LYS A 129 -12.94 9.21 -4.98
C LYS A 129 -14.37 8.83 -5.41
N ARG A 130 -14.54 7.79 -6.24
CA ARG A 130 -15.83 7.42 -6.82
C ARG A 130 -16.67 6.52 -5.92
N ALA A 131 -16.08 5.97 -4.86
CA ALA A 131 -16.78 5.02 -4.00
C ALA A 131 -16.27 5.06 -2.55
N GLY A 132 -17.06 4.50 -1.64
CA GLY A 132 -16.71 4.31 -0.24
C GLY A 132 -17.01 5.51 0.65
N LYS A 133 -16.88 5.27 1.95
CA LYS A 133 -17.01 6.30 3.00
C LYS A 133 -15.73 7.13 3.08
N THR A 134 -15.89 8.41 3.35
CA THR A 134 -14.77 9.29 3.70
C THR A 134 -14.30 9.05 5.13
N ALA A 135 -13.14 9.54 5.49
CA ALA A 135 -12.70 9.54 6.88
C ALA A 135 -13.63 10.36 7.78
N ALA A 136 -14.23 11.44 7.27
CA ALA A 136 -15.25 12.19 7.97
C ALA A 136 -16.50 11.34 8.28
N ASP A 137 -16.97 10.55 7.30
CA ASP A 137 -18.11 9.65 7.52
C ASP A 137 -17.80 8.62 8.61
N ILE A 138 -16.61 8.03 8.59
CA ILE A 138 -16.17 7.06 9.60
C ILE A 138 -16.18 7.70 11.00
N VAL A 139 -15.56 8.86 11.15
CA VAL A 139 -15.44 9.54 12.44
C VAL A 139 -16.81 9.99 12.97
N ASN A 140 -17.73 10.41 12.11
CA ASN A 140 -19.04 10.90 12.50
C ASN A 140 -20.09 9.79 12.70
N GLU A 141 -19.98 8.66 11.99
CA GLU A 141 -21.03 7.63 11.95
C GLU A 141 -20.69 6.37 12.76
N TYR A 142 -19.41 6.01 12.89
CA TYR A 142 -19.06 4.77 13.57
C TYR A 142 -19.31 4.84 15.07
N GLU A 143 -19.68 3.68 15.65
CA GLU A 143 -19.81 3.52 17.08
C GLU A 143 -18.45 3.69 17.79
N GLU A 144 -18.48 4.17 19.05
CA GLU A 144 -17.27 4.42 19.84
C GLU A 144 -16.35 3.19 19.91
N ALA A 145 -16.91 2.00 20.08
CA ALA A 145 -16.14 0.76 20.14
C ALA A 145 -15.42 0.48 18.82
N ALA A 146 -16.09 0.67 17.67
CA ALA A 146 -15.49 0.47 16.35
C ALA A 146 -14.36 1.49 16.09
N LEU A 147 -14.53 2.75 16.44
CA LEU A 147 -13.47 3.75 16.39
C LEU A 147 -12.27 3.37 17.26
N ALA A 148 -12.52 2.90 18.49
CA ALA A 148 -11.45 2.44 19.37
C ALA A 148 -10.66 1.26 18.77
N ASP A 149 -11.34 0.32 18.11
CA ASP A 149 -10.71 -0.81 17.47
C ASP A 149 -9.85 -0.38 16.27
N ILE A 150 -10.31 0.56 15.44
CA ILE A 150 -9.54 1.13 14.33
C ILE A 150 -8.22 1.73 14.85
N PHE A 151 -8.29 2.60 15.87
CA PHE A 151 -7.09 3.24 16.39
C PHE A 151 -6.17 2.29 17.16
N TYR A 152 -6.72 1.23 17.75
CA TYR A 152 -5.93 0.18 18.39
C TYR A 152 -5.24 -0.72 17.37
N LEU A 153 -6.00 -1.27 16.43
CA LEU A 153 -5.52 -2.27 15.47
C LEU A 153 -4.62 -1.65 14.39
N TYR A 154 -5.02 -0.51 13.84
CA TYR A 154 -4.33 0.11 12.71
C TYR A 154 -3.40 1.26 13.10
N GLY A 155 -3.69 1.93 14.21
CA GLY A 155 -2.82 2.98 14.76
C GLY A 155 -1.81 2.48 15.79
N GLU A 156 -2.00 1.26 16.32
CA GLU A 156 -1.19 0.73 17.43
C GLU A 156 -1.16 1.71 18.63
N LEU A 157 -2.30 2.37 18.91
CA LEU A 157 -2.45 3.39 19.96
C LEU A 157 -3.08 2.77 21.20
N LYS A 158 -2.33 2.74 22.32
CA LYS A 158 -2.80 2.16 23.58
C LYS A 158 -3.95 2.94 24.23
N ASN A 159 -4.09 4.23 23.93
CA ASN A 159 -5.15 5.11 24.42
C ASN A 159 -6.34 5.22 23.45
N SER A 160 -6.53 4.24 22.55
CA SER A 160 -7.54 4.24 21.50
C SER A 160 -8.96 4.51 22.01
N ARG A 161 -9.35 3.94 23.15
CA ARG A 161 -10.67 4.17 23.77
C ARG A 161 -10.88 5.64 24.15
N ARG A 162 -9.84 6.31 24.71
CA ARG A 162 -9.92 7.73 25.05
C ARG A 162 -10.03 8.61 23.81
N ILE A 163 -9.33 8.22 22.73
CA ILE A 163 -9.40 8.89 21.42
C ILE A 163 -10.82 8.76 20.86
N ALA A 164 -11.38 7.54 20.82
CA ALA A 164 -12.73 7.30 20.34
C ALA A 164 -13.78 8.11 21.13
N SER A 165 -13.68 8.09 22.46
CA SER A 165 -14.59 8.87 23.34
C SER A 165 -14.49 10.38 23.10
N ALA A 166 -13.28 10.91 22.86
CA ALA A 166 -13.10 12.33 22.54
C ALA A 166 -13.75 12.71 21.20
N LEU A 167 -13.60 11.87 20.18
CA LEU A 167 -14.22 12.07 18.88
C LEU A 167 -15.75 12.01 18.95
N VAL A 168 -16.29 11.00 19.65
CA VAL A 168 -17.74 10.88 19.86
C VAL A 168 -18.29 12.10 20.60
N LYS A 169 -17.59 12.59 21.62
CA LYS A 169 -17.97 13.83 22.32
C LYS A 169 -17.88 15.06 21.41
N ALA A 170 -16.83 15.17 20.60
CA ALA A 170 -16.65 16.31 19.70
C ALA A 170 -17.75 16.36 18.62
N ARG A 171 -18.07 15.23 17.97
CA ARG A 171 -19.09 15.19 16.92
C ARG A 171 -20.52 15.49 17.40
N THR A 172 -20.80 15.36 18.71
CA THR A 172 -22.10 15.76 19.26
C THR A 172 -22.25 17.29 19.35
N GLN A 173 -21.16 18.04 19.36
CA GLN A 173 -21.17 19.49 19.35
C GLN A 173 -21.18 20.04 17.93
N GLN A 174 -20.35 19.51 17.08
CA GLN A 174 -20.20 19.89 15.68
C GLN A 174 -19.66 18.71 14.88
N PRO A 175 -20.21 18.42 13.67
CA PRO A 175 -19.65 17.41 12.79
C PRO A 175 -18.16 17.66 12.50
N ILE A 176 -17.36 16.60 12.52
CA ILE A 176 -15.93 16.65 12.21
C ILE A 176 -15.80 16.54 10.69
N ALA A 177 -15.54 17.68 10.03
CA ALA A 177 -15.52 17.77 8.57
C ALA A 177 -14.12 17.90 7.99
N THR A 178 -13.18 18.47 8.75
CA THR A 178 -11.84 18.78 8.27
C THR A 178 -10.76 18.08 9.09
N THR A 179 -9.55 18.04 8.55
CA THR A 179 -8.36 17.55 9.26
C THR A 179 -8.11 18.35 10.54
N LYS A 180 -8.39 19.66 10.51
CA LYS A 180 -8.26 20.53 11.67
C LYS A 180 -9.28 20.21 12.77
N ASP A 181 -10.54 19.98 12.41
CA ASP A 181 -11.59 19.58 13.36
C ASP A 181 -11.20 18.27 14.06
N PHE A 182 -10.72 17.31 13.24
CA PHE A 182 -10.26 16.02 13.75
C PHE A 182 -9.09 16.17 14.72
N MET A 183 -8.06 16.94 14.36
CA MET A 183 -6.91 17.20 15.22
C MET A 183 -7.31 17.89 16.50
N ALA A 184 -8.15 18.94 16.44
CA ALA A 184 -8.60 19.68 17.61
C ALA A 184 -9.32 18.79 18.63
N ALA A 185 -10.07 17.78 18.18
CA ALA A 185 -10.76 16.84 19.05
C ALA A 185 -9.80 15.91 19.83
N VAL A 186 -8.64 15.57 19.25
CA VAL A 186 -7.75 14.53 19.81
C VAL A 186 -6.42 15.05 20.34
N GLU A 187 -5.93 16.21 19.86
CA GLU A 187 -4.66 16.82 20.25
C GLU A 187 -4.46 16.91 21.77
N PRO A 188 -5.48 17.30 22.60
CA PRO A 188 -5.32 17.36 24.04
C PRO A 188 -4.98 16.03 24.73
N LEU A 189 -5.11 14.91 24.01
CA LEU A 189 -4.84 13.57 24.53
C LEU A 189 -3.38 13.16 24.37
N PHE A 190 -2.58 13.91 23.62
CA PHE A 190 -1.21 13.59 23.30
C PHE A 190 -0.22 14.50 24.02
N LYS A 191 0.94 13.93 24.35
CA LYS A 191 2.05 14.72 24.88
C LYS A 191 2.74 15.45 23.72
N ARG A 192 3.07 16.72 23.92
CA ARG A 192 3.70 17.60 22.93
C ARG A 192 4.92 16.96 22.22
N GLU A 193 5.71 16.19 22.96
CA GLU A 193 6.90 15.49 22.42
C GLU A 193 6.57 14.36 21.43
N ARG A 194 5.38 13.76 21.53
CA ARG A 194 4.94 12.61 20.72
C ARG A 194 3.82 12.94 19.73
N GLU A 195 3.28 14.12 19.82
CA GLU A 195 2.10 14.57 19.10
C GLU A 195 2.18 14.27 17.59
N LYS A 196 3.24 14.69 16.90
CA LYS A 196 3.41 14.44 15.46
C LYS A 196 3.41 12.94 15.12
N LYS A 197 4.05 12.14 15.96
CA LYS A 197 4.12 10.68 15.76
C LYS A 197 2.76 10.02 15.98
N ASP A 198 2.05 10.44 17.01
CA ASP A 198 0.75 9.87 17.36
C ASP A 198 -0.32 10.35 16.37
N MET A 199 -0.24 11.60 15.86
CA MET A 199 -1.07 12.10 14.75
C MET A 199 -0.85 11.28 13.47
N ALA A 200 0.40 11.02 13.10
CA ALA A 200 0.69 10.19 11.93
C ALA A 200 0.03 8.80 12.03
N LYS A 201 0.02 8.21 13.23
CA LYS A 201 -0.64 6.92 13.49
C LYS A 201 -2.16 6.99 13.42
N LEU A 202 -2.75 8.10 13.87
CA LEU A 202 -4.20 8.34 13.75
C LEU A 202 -4.62 8.45 12.28
N PHE A 203 -3.90 9.25 11.50
CA PHE A 203 -4.14 9.40 10.07
C PHE A 203 -3.93 8.08 9.33
N GLN A 204 -2.87 7.32 9.67
CA GLN A 204 -2.67 5.98 9.14
C GLN A 204 -3.86 5.05 9.45
N ALA A 205 -4.35 5.06 10.68
CA ALA A 205 -5.45 4.20 11.08
C ALA A 205 -6.74 4.49 10.31
N LEU A 206 -7.12 5.77 10.17
CA LEU A 206 -8.27 6.18 9.38
C LEU A 206 -8.10 5.82 7.90
N ARG A 207 -6.93 6.09 7.33
CA ARG A 207 -6.62 5.78 5.94
C ARG A 207 -6.77 4.29 5.63
N ILE A 208 -6.24 3.44 6.50
CA ILE A 208 -6.33 1.99 6.38
C ILE A 208 -7.81 1.55 6.38
N GLU A 209 -8.62 2.10 7.27
CA GLU A 209 -10.05 1.79 7.35
C GLU A 209 -10.80 2.29 6.12
N VAL A 210 -10.63 3.55 5.73
CA VAL A 210 -11.29 4.16 4.55
C VAL A 210 -11.05 3.35 3.28
N ASN A 211 -9.83 2.87 3.08
CA ASN A 211 -9.43 2.19 1.86
C ASN A 211 -9.43 0.66 1.98
N HIS A 212 -9.79 0.11 3.14
CA HIS A 212 -9.76 -1.33 3.42
C HIS A 212 -8.41 -1.97 3.05
N GLU A 213 -7.31 -1.26 3.37
CA GLU A 213 -5.96 -1.60 2.88
C GLU A 213 -5.50 -2.99 3.32
N MET A 214 -5.82 -3.40 4.56
CA MET A 214 -5.39 -4.70 5.08
C MET A 214 -6.11 -5.87 4.38
N ASP A 215 -7.38 -5.73 4.06
CA ASP A 215 -8.13 -6.78 3.37
C ASP A 215 -7.73 -6.84 1.89
N ALA A 216 -7.59 -5.68 1.24
CA ALA A 216 -7.09 -5.61 -0.13
C ALA A 216 -5.70 -6.27 -0.25
N LEU A 217 -4.79 -6.01 0.71
CA LEU A 217 -3.46 -6.63 0.75
C LEU A 217 -3.54 -8.16 0.88
N LYS A 218 -4.38 -8.69 1.77
CA LYS A 218 -4.55 -10.15 1.94
C LYS A 218 -5.10 -10.80 0.67
N GLU A 219 -6.11 -10.19 0.05
CA GLU A 219 -6.72 -10.67 -1.20
C GLU A 219 -5.73 -10.65 -2.37
N MET A 220 -4.93 -9.58 -2.49
CA MET A 220 -3.87 -9.47 -3.50
C MET A 220 -2.79 -10.53 -3.29
N LEU A 221 -2.30 -10.72 -2.07
CA LEU A 221 -1.28 -11.73 -1.77
C LEU A 221 -1.78 -13.16 -2.00
N HIS A 222 -3.06 -13.42 -1.70
CA HIS A 222 -3.69 -14.70 -2.03
C HIS A 222 -3.73 -14.91 -3.54
N SER A 223 -4.19 -13.91 -4.30
CA SER A 223 -4.22 -13.96 -5.77
C SER A 223 -2.82 -14.12 -6.37
N ALA A 224 -1.82 -13.40 -5.83
CA ALA A 224 -0.43 -13.54 -6.25
C ALA A 224 0.12 -14.96 -6.00
N THR A 225 -0.23 -15.54 -4.84
CA THR A 225 0.18 -16.92 -4.51
C THR A 225 -0.38 -17.94 -5.50
N GLU A 226 -1.59 -17.74 -6.00
CA GLU A 226 -2.22 -18.63 -6.98
C GLU A 226 -1.71 -18.39 -8.41
N LEU A 227 -1.51 -17.13 -8.80
CA LEU A 227 -1.16 -16.75 -10.17
C LEU A 227 0.32 -16.87 -10.49
N LEU A 228 1.22 -16.71 -9.51
CA LEU A 228 2.64 -16.85 -9.76
C LEU A 228 2.99 -18.31 -10.12
N LYS A 229 3.62 -18.49 -11.25
CA LYS A 229 4.13 -19.80 -11.67
C LYS A 229 5.38 -20.21 -10.86
N PRO A 230 5.74 -21.49 -10.79
CA PRO A 230 7.01 -21.91 -10.19
C PRO A 230 8.20 -21.12 -10.76
N GLY A 231 9.06 -20.58 -9.88
CA GLY A 231 10.15 -19.67 -10.25
C GLY A 231 9.74 -18.20 -10.38
N GLY A 232 8.44 -17.90 -10.44
CA GLY A 232 7.93 -16.51 -10.46
C GLY A 232 8.24 -15.75 -9.18
N ARG A 233 8.39 -14.44 -9.28
CA ARG A 233 8.86 -13.58 -8.19
C ARG A 233 7.77 -12.66 -7.63
N LEU A 234 7.73 -12.58 -6.30
CA LEU A 234 6.91 -11.62 -5.55
C LEU A 234 7.84 -10.61 -4.89
N SER A 235 7.76 -9.33 -5.30
CA SER A 235 8.57 -8.22 -4.80
C SER A 235 7.65 -7.19 -4.14
N VAL A 236 7.75 -7.00 -2.82
CA VAL A 236 6.81 -6.16 -2.06
C VAL A 236 7.55 -5.18 -1.16
N ILE A 237 7.27 -3.88 -1.33
CA ILE A 237 7.71 -2.79 -0.47
C ILE A 237 6.56 -2.44 0.48
N THR A 238 6.87 -2.31 1.77
CA THR A 238 5.93 -1.96 2.85
C THR A 238 6.45 -0.78 3.63
N TYR A 239 5.57 0.02 4.25
CA TYR A 239 5.95 1.24 4.98
C TYR A 239 5.58 1.22 6.46
N HIS A 240 4.76 0.28 6.90
CA HIS A 240 4.42 0.12 8.32
C HIS A 240 4.37 -1.34 8.77
N SER A 241 4.36 -1.52 10.11
CA SER A 241 4.46 -2.83 10.76
C SER A 241 3.37 -3.82 10.38
N LEU A 242 2.16 -3.35 10.12
CA LEU A 242 1.01 -4.20 9.80
C LEU A 242 1.17 -4.84 8.42
N GLU A 243 1.50 -4.04 7.40
CA GLU A 243 1.81 -4.54 6.05
C GLU A 243 2.97 -5.53 6.08
N ASP A 244 4.09 -5.11 6.68
CA ASP A 244 5.32 -5.92 6.73
C ASP A 244 5.07 -7.28 7.40
N ARG A 245 4.24 -7.33 8.44
CA ARG A 245 3.87 -8.56 9.14
C ARG A 245 3.07 -9.50 8.24
N ILE A 246 2.05 -8.99 7.53
CA ILE A 246 1.22 -9.79 6.63
C ILE A 246 2.07 -10.33 5.48
N VAL A 247 2.84 -9.48 4.79
CA VAL A 247 3.71 -9.88 3.69
C VAL A 247 4.72 -10.94 4.13
N LYS A 248 5.42 -10.70 5.25
CA LYS A 248 6.35 -11.66 5.83
C LYS A 248 5.69 -13.01 6.13
N ASN A 249 4.50 -13.00 6.71
CA ASN A 249 3.78 -14.21 7.07
C ASN A 249 3.38 -15.01 5.82
N VAL A 250 2.80 -14.35 4.81
CA VAL A 250 2.43 -15.01 3.55
C VAL A 250 3.65 -15.60 2.86
N MET A 251 4.76 -14.85 2.75
CA MET A 251 5.98 -15.35 2.12
C MET A 251 6.61 -16.52 2.87
N LYS A 252 6.46 -16.58 4.21
CA LYS A 252 7.04 -17.64 5.05
C LYS A 252 6.12 -18.84 5.25
N ALA A 253 4.83 -18.62 5.39
CA ALA A 253 3.86 -19.62 5.82
C ALA A 253 2.71 -19.84 4.83
N GLY A 254 2.59 -19.02 3.80
CA GLY A 254 1.50 -19.09 2.82
C GLY A 254 0.17 -18.49 3.29
N ASN A 255 0.12 -17.90 4.50
CA ASN A 255 -1.09 -17.29 5.05
C ASN A 255 -0.78 -16.04 5.88
N PRO A 256 -1.73 -15.10 6.02
CA PRO A 256 -1.55 -13.85 6.76
C PRO A 256 -1.27 -14.04 8.26
N GLU A 257 -1.75 -15.13 8.85
CA GLU A 257 -1.61 -15.46 10.28
C GLU A 257 -0.18 -15.95 10.60
N GLY A 258 0.59 -16.39 9.61
CA GLY A 258 1.93 -16.94 9.77
C GLY A 258 1.94 -18.34 10.38
N LYS A 259 0.81 -19.06 10.26
CA LYS A 259 0.71 -20.46 10.73
C LYS A 259 1.31 -21.39 9.69
N ILE A 260 2.37 -22.10 10.08
CA ILE A 260 3.01 -23.08 9.21
C ILE A 260 2.24 -24.38 9.28
N THR A 261 1.74 -24.84 8.12
CA THR A 261 1.23 -26.20 7.93
C THR A 261 2.42 -27.13 7.63
N GLN A 262 2.36 -28.33 8.15
CA GLN A 262 3.37 -29.36 7.91
C GLN A 262 2.73 -30.56 7.22
N ASP A 263 3.48 -31.16 6.31
CA ASP A 263 3.10 -32.44 5.71
C ASP A 263 3.20 -33.59 6.76
N PHE A 264 2.83 -34.80 6.33
CA PHE A 264 2.89 -35.99 7.18
C PHE A 264 4.32 -36.29 7.72
N PHE A 265 5.34 -35.79 7.04
CA PHE A 265 6.76 -35.95 7.41
C PHE A 265 7.31 -34.79 8.24
N GLY A 266 6.46 -33.82 8.65
CA GLY A 266 6.85 -32.64 9.42
C GLY A 266 7.55 -31.54 8.60
N ARG A 267 7.52 -31.61 7.27
CA ARG A 267 8.08 -30.59 6.41
C ARG A 267 7.11 -29.43 6.25
N ALA A 268 7.61 -28.20 6.37
CA ALA A 268 6.79 -27.01 6.19
C ALA A 268 6.28 -26.89 4.73
N GLU A 269 4.98 -26.88 4.57
CA GLU A 269 4.32 -26.58 3.30
C GLU A 269 4.25 -25.08 3.12
N THR A 270 5.19 -24.49 2.40
CA THR A 270 5.23 -23.06 2.13
C THR A 270 5.26 -22.83 0.63
N PRO A 271 4.42 -21.92 0.09
CA PRO A 271 4.34 -21.68 -1.35
C PRO A 271 5.55 -20.94 -1.91
N PHE A 272 6.35 -20.32 -1.03
CA PHE A 272 7.47 -19.48 -1.41
C PHE A 272 8.78 -19.90 -0.77
N LYS A 273 9.87 -19.57 -1.48
CA LYS A 273 11.25 -19.55 -0.98
C LYS A 273 11.68 -18.08 -0.88
N LEU A 274 12.15 -17.63 0.26
CA LEU A 274 12.67 -16.28 0.41
C LEU A 274 13.93 -16.10 -0.44
N VAL A 275 13.98 -15.05 -1.25
CA VAL A 275 15.17 -14.67 -2.02
C VAL A 275 16.17 -13.96 -1.13
N ASN A 276 15.68 -13.08 -0.25
CA ASN A 276 16.48 -12.39 0.75
C ASN A 276 16.02 -12.76 2.15
N ASN A 277 16.95 -13.24 2.98
CA ASN A 277 16.65 -13.59 4.38
C ASN A 277 16.48 -12.35 5.27
N LYS A 278 17.22 -11.28 4.96
CA LYS A 278 17.10 -9.98 5.62
C LYS A 278 16.28 -9.05 4.73
N VAL A 279 15.43 -8.26 5.36
CA VAL A 279 14.70 -7.18 4.65
C VAL A 279 15.70 -6.20 4.04
N ILE A 280 15.43 -5.76 2.80
CA ILE A 280 16.18 -4.68 2.15
C ILE A 280 15.52 -3.36 2.57
N VAL A 281 16.34 -2.40 2.95
CA VAL A 281 15.93 -1.06 3.37
C VAL A 281 16.68 -0.02 2.54
N PRO A 282 16.11 1.17 2.32
CA PRO A 282 16.79 2.26 1.62
C PRO A 282 18.11 2.62 2.30
N ASP A 283 19.12 2.92 1.52
CA ASP A 283 20.40 3.41 2.02
C ASP A 283 20.30 4.87 2.54
N ALA A 284 21.40 5.39 3.07
CA ALA A 284 21.43 6.73 3.63
C ALA A 284 21.18 7.81 2.57
N ASP A 285 21.73 7.61 1.37
CA ASP A 285 21.62 8.57 0.26
C ASP A 285 20.18 8.62 -0.27
N GLU A 286 19.51 7.48 -0.35
CA GLU A 286 18.10 7.42 -0.72
C GLU A 286 17.21 8.08 0.35
N GLN A 287 17.47 7.82 1.63
CA GLN A 287 16.73 8.44 2.73
C GLN A 287 16.92 9.94 2.82
N GLU A 288 18.08 10.48 2.43
CA GLU A 288 18.34 11.91 2.35
C GLU A 288 17.57 12.55 1.19
N ARG A 289 17.64 11.94 0.00
CA ARG A 289 16.93 12.41 -1.20
C ARG A 289 15.41 12.25 -1.09
N ASN A 290 14.95 11.17 -0.47
CA ASN A 290 13.53 10.83 -0.28
C ASN A 290 13.24 10.46 1.18
N PRO A 291 12.98 11.43 2.07
CA PRO A 291 12.67 11.14 3.48
C PRO A 291 11.47 10.21 3.70
N ARG A 292 10.56 10.07 2.72
CA ARG A 292 9.42 9.17 2.77
C ARG A 292 9.84 7.69 2.67
N SER A 293 11.01 7.41 2.10
CA SER A 293 11.57 6.06 2.01
C SER A 293 12.02 5.48 3.36
N ARG A 294 12.24 6.31 4.38
CA ARG A 294 12.86 5.92 5.66
C ARG A 294 12.26 4.70 6.34
N SER A 295 10.95 4.47 6.19
CA SER A 295 10.26 3.33 6.78
C SER A 295 10.08 2.16 5.82
N ALA A 296 10.52 2.29 4.57
CA ALA A 296 10.35 1.28 3.55
C ALA A 296 11.13 0.00 3.86
N LYS A 297 10.51 -1.13 3.55
CA LYS A 297 11.06 -2.48 3.70
C LYS A 297 10.69 -3.31 2.49
N LEU A 298 11.67 -3.76 1.75
CA LEU A 298 11.47 -4.63 0.60
C LEU A 298 11.69 -6.10 0.99
N ARG A 299 10.72 -6.93 0.62
CA ARG A 299 10.79 -8.39 0.70
C ARG A 299 10.60 -9.00 -0.66
N ILE A 300 11.41 -10.00 -0.97
CA ILE A 300 11.37 -10.74 -2.23
C ILE A 300 11.27 -12.23 -1.94
N ALA A 301 10.35 -12.88 -2.64
CA ALA A 301 10.16 -14.33 -2.56
C ALA A 301 9.97 -14.94 -3.96
N GLU A 302 10.37 -16.18 -4.11
CA GLU A 302 10.22 -16.98 -5.32
C GLU A 302 9.18 -18.05 -5.08
N LYS A 303 8.25 -18.22 -6.00
CA LYS A 303 7.25 -19.29 -5.99
C LYS A 303 7.96 -20.64 -6.17
N LYS A 304 7.61 -21.63 -5.32
CA LYS A 304 8.09 -23.00 -5.42
C LYS A 304 7.39 -23.77 -6.52
#